data_6f30e5a3965c4ccfb8a3dda23baf6c85
#
_entry.id   6f30e5a3965c4ccfb8a3dda23baf6c85
#
_cell.length_a   1.000
_cell.length_b   1.000
_cell.length_c   1.000
_cell.angle_alpha   90.00
_cell.angle_beta   90.00
_cell.angle_gamma   90.00
#
_symmetry.space_group_name_H-M   'P 1'
#
loop_
_entity.id
_entity.type
_entity.pdbx_description
1 polymer ?
#
loop_
_entity_poly.entity_id
_entity_poly.type
_entity_poly.pdbx_seq_one_letter_code
_entity_poly.pdbx_strand_id
1 'polypeptide(L)'
;MVRIDENRLRARAPDTKRVAVVGGGIAGLASAWLLSRKHQVTLFEAGDYVGGHTHTVDIRVDGQDFPVDTGFLVFNRETYPNLCGMFQHLGVDAVKSEMSFGVSLSSPELEWAGSDVASLFAQRRNLARPAFWGMLRDIRRFNRETTLMAQTGQVPALALGEYLTLHDYGHAFRDWYLIPMAAAIWSCPTETMMAYPLATFVRFCHNHGLLRILNRPQWYTVNRGGRSYVEKLLAEIGDVRVATPVFSVLRDDPLRVQVMSGDGVEDFDEVVFACHSDQTLAILGASATAAERQVLGAVKYQDNEAWLHTDTRLL
;
A
#
# COMPACT_ATOMS: atom_id res chain seq x y z
N MET A 1 11.03 22.16 -40.87
CA MET A 1 12.16 22.64 -40.04
C MET A 1 12.18 21.73 -38.81
N VAL A 2 13.01 20.69 -38.84
CA VAL A 2 13.12 19.69 -37.79
C VAL A 2 13.84 20.38 -36.61
N ARG A 3 13.17 20.57 -35.48
CA ARG A 3 13.83 20.99 -34.23
C ARG A 3 14.74 19.85 -33.77
N ILE A 4 16.04 20.05 -33.90
CA ILE A 4 17.04 19.17 -33.28
C ILE A 4 16.96 19.46 -31.77
N ASP A 5 16.56 18.45 -31.00
CA ASP A 5 16.53 18.49 -29.53
C ASP A 5 17.96 18.61 -28.99
N GLU A 6 18.33 19.79 -28.54
CA GLU A 6 19.68 20.10 -28.02
C GLU A 6 20.07 19.25 -26.79
N ASN A 7 19.10 18.60 -26.11
CA ASN A 7 19.38 17.64 -25.05
C ASN A 7 19.96 16.30 -25.55
N ARG A 8 19.85 15.98 -26.84
CA ARG A 8 20.46 14.77 -27.44
C ARG A 8 21.97 14.82 -27.59
N LEU A 9 22.59 15.98 -27.43
CA LEU A 9 24.02 16.19 -27.74
C LEU A 9 24.94 16.38 -26.54
N ARG A 10 24.44 16.30 -25.30
CA ARG A 10 25.33 16.25 -24.12
C ARG A 10 26.00 14.89 -24.07
N ALA A 11 27.34 14.87 -24.28
CA ALA A 11 28.16 13.66 -24.14
C ALA A 11 27.87 13.03 -22.78
N ARG A 12 27.29 11.82 -22.78
CA ARG A 12 27.00 11.05 -21.54
C ARG A 12 28.33 10.71 -20.88
N ALA A 13 28.37 10.81 -19.53
CA ALA A 13 29.39 10.09 -18.77
C ALA A 13 29.28 8.59 -19.09
N PRO A 14 30.42 7.86 -19.26
CA PRO A 14 30.44 6.49 -19.81
C PRO A 14 29.50 5.48 -19.14
N ASP A 15 29.07 5.74 -17.90
CA ASP A 15 28.16 4.87 -17.11
C ASP A 15 26.73 5.41 -16.94
N THR A 16 26.36 6.52 -17.62
CA THR A 16 25.03 7.14 -17.46
C THR A 16 24.04 6.55 -18.47
N LYS A 17 22.97 5.92 -17.95
CA LYS A 17 21.89 5.35 -18.75
C LYS A 17 20.70 6.31 -18.87
N ARG A 18 19.92 6.15 -19.94
CA ARG A 18 18.54 6.67 -20.03
C ARG A 18 17.59 5.61 -19.47
N VAL A 19 16.84 5.94 -18.42
CA VAL A 19 15.93 5.00 -17.75
C VAL A 19 14.52 5.55 -17.80
N ALA A 20 13.59 4.76 -18.33
CA ALA A 20 12.17 5.03 -18.22
C ALA A 20 11.63 4.40 -16.92
N VAL A 21 10.85 5.16 -16.15
CA VAL A 21 10.09 4.66 -15.01
C VAL A 21 8.60 4.82 -15.32
N VAL A 22 7.86 3.72 -15.30
CA VAL A 22 6.43 3.69 -15.67
C VAL A 22 5.58 3.52 -14.42
N GLY A 23 4.82 4.57 -14.09
CA GLY A 23 3.96 4.68 -12.90
C GLY A 23 4.53 5.64 -11.86
N GLY A 24 3.76 6.68 -11.52
CA GLY A 24 4.13 7.77 -10.63
C GLY A 24 3.71 7.56 -9.16
N GLY A 25 3.38 6.33 -8.75
CA GLY A 25 3.18 5.97 -7.34
C GLY A 25 4.49 5.99 -6.55
N ILE A 26 4.42 5.69 -5.24
CA ILE A 26 5.61 5.72 -4.37
C ILE A 26 6.76 4.83 -4.87
N ALA A 27 6.45 3.69 -5.48
CA ALA A 27 7.47 2.79 -6.03
C ALA A 27 8.22 3.45 -7.20
N GLY A 28 7.49 4.10 -8.12
CA GLY A 28 8.08 4.81 -9.26
C GLY A 28 8.82 6.07 -8.82
N LEU A 29 8.22 6.87 -7.94
CA LEU A 29 8.86 8.07 -7.39
C LEU A 29 10.18 7.76 -6.69
N ALA A 30 10.19 6.76 -5.79
CA ALA A 30 11.40 6.35 -5.09
C ALA A 30 12.47 5.80 -6.03
N SER A 31 12.06 5.00 -7.04
CA SER A 31 12.95 4.47 -8.07
C SER A 31 13.54 5.59 -8.92
N ALA A 32 12.70 6.50 -9.44
CA ALA A 32 13.13 7.63 -10.23
C ALA A 32 14.08 8.53 -9.45
N TRP A 33 13.75 8.86 -8.22
CA TRP A 33 14.58 9.68 -7.35
C TRP A 33 15.97 9.07 -7.08
N LEU A 34 16.04 7.76 -6.78
CA LEU A 34 17.32 7.08 -6.56
C LEU A 34 18.15 6.98 -7.84
N LEU A 35 17.51 6.64 -8.96
CA LEU A 35 18.17 6.50 -10.25
C LEU A 35 18.65 7.83 -10.82
N SER A 36 17.92 8.92 -10.58
CA SER A 36 18.28 10.27 -11.05
C SER A 36 19.63 10.76 -10.52
N ARG A 37 20.14 10.18 -9.44
CA ARG A 37 21.47 10.49 -8.88
C ARG A 37 22.61 10.08 -9.82
N LYS A 38 22.38 9.12 -10.70
CA LYS A 38 23.42 8.59 -11.61
C LYS A 38 22.98 8.56 -13.06
N HIS A 39 21.68 8.51 -13.33
CA HIS A 39 21.10 8.24 -14.64
C HIS A 39 20.18 9.38 -15.09
N GLN A 40 19.93 9.44 -16.39
CA GLN A 40 18.88 10.30 -16.96
C GLN A 40 17.55 9.56 -16.87
N VAL A 41 16.65 10.01 -15.99
CA VAL A 41 15.40 9.35 -15.71
C VAL A 41 14.24 10.15 -16.28
N THR A 42 13.33 9.47 -16.97
CA THR A 42 12.01 9.97 -17.35
C THR A 42 10.96 9.17 -16.58
N LEU A 43 10.15 9.83 -15.79
CA LEU A 43 9.02 9.25 -15.07
C LEU A 43 7.74 9.51 -15.87
N PHE A 44 7.04 8.44 -16.24
CA PHE A 44 5.74 8.48 -16.93
C PHE A 44 4.61 8.16 -15.94
N GLU A 45 3.61 9.03 -15.89
CA GLU A 45 2.38 8.82 -15.14
C GLU A 45 1.18 8.96 -16.07
N ALA A 46 0.29 7.97 -16.04
CA ALA A 46 -0.90 7.95 -16.89
C ALA A 46 -2.00 8.93 -16.41
N GLY A 47 -2.07 9.13 -15.10
CA GLY A 47 -3.00 10.08 -14.48
C GLY A 47 -2.54 11.53 -14.60
N ASP A 48 -3.40 12.43 -14.19
CA ASP A 48 -3.16 13.88 -14.17
C ASP A 48 -2.41 14.36 -12.92
N TYR A 49 -2.13 13.45 -11.96
CA TYR A 49 -1.33 13.73 -10.77
C TYR A 49 -0.35 12.60 -10.48
N VAL A 50 0.71 12.92 -9.76
CA VAL A 50 1.75 11.97 -9.30
C VAL A 50 1.54 11.68 -7.82
N GLY A 51 1.74 10.42 -7.43
CA GLY A 51 1.60 9.96 -6.04
C GLY A 51 0.91 8.59 -5.93
N GLY A 52 0.07 8.23 -6.89
CA GLY A 52 -0.70 6.98 -6.83
C GLY A 52 -1.58 6.95 -5.58
N HIS A 53 -1.43 5.93 -4.71
CA HIS A 53 -2.14 5.83 -3.44
C HIS A 53 -1.67 6.85 -2.38
N THR A 54 -0.62 7.62 -2.62
CA THR A 54 -0.32 8.82 -1.85
C THR A 54 -1.14 9.96 -2.42
N HIS A 55 -2.38 10.05 -1.98
CA HIS A 55 -3.37 10.98 -2.50
C HIS A 55 -3.93 11.82 -1.37
N THR A 56 -3.54 13.10 -1.34
CA THR A 56 -4.00 14.08 -0.36
C THR A 56 -5.04 15.01 -1.00
N VAL A 57 -6.22 15.08 -0.43
CA VAL A 57 -7.33 15.95 -0.86
C VAL A 57 -7.51 17.08 0.14
N ASP A 58 -7.59 18.32 -0.34
CA ASP A 58 -7.93 19.44 0.51
C ASP A 58 -9.46 19.52 0.66
N ILE A 59 -9.93 19.45 1.91
CA ILE A 59 -11.34 19.61 2.24
C ILE A 59 -11.55 20.88 3.06
N ARG A 60 -12.71 21.48 2.94
CA ARG A 60 -13.08 22.67 3.70
C ARG A 60 -14.20 22.34 4.69
N VAL A 61 -13.89 22.47 5.99
CA VAL A 61 -14.86 22.27 7.08
C VAL A 61 -14.86 23.51 7.96
N ASP A 62 -16.03 24.08 8.23
CA ASP A 62 -16.21 25.29 9.05
C ASP A 62 -15.30 26.46 8.66
N GLY A 63 -15.04 26.62 7.36
CA GLY A 63 -14.22 27.69 6.81
C GLY A 63 -12.71 27.48 6.90
N GLN A 64 -12.25 26.35 7.43
CA GLN A 64 -10.84 25.94 7.50
C GLN A 64 -10.54 24.85 6.47
N ASP A 65 -9.36 24.92 5.86
CA ASP A 65 -8.89 23.92 4.89
C ASP A 65 -8.03 22.86 5.61
N PHE A 66 -8.34 21.59 5.34
CA PHE A 66 -7.64 20.44 5.91
C PHE A 66 -7.12 19.54 4.79
N PRO A 67 -5.81 19.20 4.77
CA PRO A 67 -5.28 18.15 3.91
C PRO A 67 -5.64 16.78 4.49
N VAL A 68 -6.33 15.96 3.71
CA VAL A 68 -6.76 14.60 4.12
C VAL A 68 -6.17 13.58 3.16
N ASP A 69 -5.41 12.63 3.69
CA ASP A 69 -4.92 11.50 2.92
C ASP A 69 -6.05 10.46 2.74
N THR A 70 -6.26 10.03 1.49
CA THR A 70 -7.34 9.10 1.13
C THR A 70 -6.83 7.69 0.80
N GLY A 71 -5.52 7.47 0.79
CA GLY A 71 -4.91 6.18 0.52
C GLY A 71 -3.87 5.81 1.58
N PHE A 72 -2.63 6.23 1.43
CA PHE A 72 -1.59 5.98 2.44
C PHE A 72 -1.75 6.94 3.62
N LEU A 73 -2.12 6.40 4.78
CA LEU A 73 -2.50 7.19 5.96
C LEU A 73 -1.43 7.23 7.05
N VAL A 74 -0.84 6.08 7.39
CA VAL A 74 0.01 5.93 8.57
C VAL A 74 1.19 5.00 8.31
N PHE A 75 2.27 5.21 9.05
CA PHE A 75 3.45 4.35 9.05
C PHE A 75 4.04 4.26 10.46
N ASN A 76 4.96 3.33 10.67
CA ASN A 76 5.74 3.24 11.91
C ASN A 76 7.22 3.01 11.60
N ARG A 77 8.08 3.30 12.55
CA ARG A 77 9.53 3.24 12.33
C ARG A 77 10.11 1.82 12.34
N GLU A 78 9.40 0.87 12.95
CA GLU A 78 9.88 -0.51 13.04
C GLU A 78 9.74 -1.25 11.70
N THR A 79 8.61 -1.06 11.02
CA THR A 79 8.24 -1.85 9.83
C THR A 79 8.44 -1.10 8.51
N TYR A 80 8.77 0.21 8.57
CA TYR A 80 9.01 1.06 7.40
C TYR A 80 10.40 1.72 7.41
N PRO A 81 11.52 0.97 7.62
CA PRO A 81 12.83 1.57 7.79
C PRO A 81 13.29 2.35 6.54
N ASN A 82 13.03 1.84 5.34
CA ASN A 82 13.41 2.51 4.09
C ASN A 82 12.61 3.80 3.86
N LEU A 83 11.31 3.80 4.14
CA LEU A 83 10.47 4.99 4.08
C LEU A 83 10.96 6.05 5.07
N CYS A 84 11.27 5.64 6.30
CA CYS A 84 11.82 6.54 7.32
C CYS A 84 13.18 7.13 6.91
N GLY A 85 14.06 6.32 6.29
CA GLY A 85 15.33 6.79 5.75
C GLY A 85 15.15 7.81 4.62
N MET A 86 14.20 7.57 3.72
CA MET A 86 13.82 8.50 2.66
C MET A 86 13.26 9.81 3.26
N PHE A 87 12.35 9.73 4.22
CA PHE A 87 11.79 10.91 4.89
C PHE A 87 12.85 11.73 5.62
N GLN A 88 13.78 11.06 6.29
CA GLN A 88 14.91 11.74 6.94
C GLN A 88 15.78 12.48 5.92
N HIS A 89 16.09 11.86 4.79
CA HIS A 89 16.89 12.47 3.73
C HIS A 89 16.21 13.70 3.12
N LEU A 90 14.91 13.59 2.86
CA LEU A 90 14.09 14.66 2.27
C LEU A 90 13.65 15.73 3.28
N GLY A 91 13.93 15.56 4.57
CA GLY A 91 13.45 16.46 5.62
C GLY A 91 11.91 16.48 5.70
N VAL A 92 11.26 15.32 5.63
CA VAL A 92 9.81 15.18 5.75
C VAL A 92 9.43 15.08 7.21
N ASP A 93 8.55 15.97 7.65
CA ASP A 93 8.02 15.96 9.02
C ASP A 93 6.89 14.94 9.17
N ALA A 94 6.90 14.24 10.30
CA ALA A 94 5.86 13.31 10.69
C ALA A 94 5.39 13.58 12.11
N VAL A 95 4.10 13.49 12.33
CA VAL A 95 3.46 13.66 13.63
C VAL A 95 2.98 12.31 14.16
N LYS A 96 2.95 12.16 15.50
CA LYS A 96 2.39 10.97 16.13
C LYS A 96 0.93 10.83 15.77
N SER A 97 0.54 9.62 15.43
CA SER A 97 -0.83 9.23 15.13
C SER A 97 -1.20 7.99 15.94
N GLU A 98 -2.49 7.72 16.03
CA GLU A 98 -3.02 6.50 16.60
C GLU A 98 -3.63 5.64 15.49
N MET A 99 -3.19 4.40 15.41
CA MET A 99 -3.86 3.40 14.60
C MET A 99 -4.77 2.58 15.52
N SER A 100 -5.95 3.12 15.77
CA SER A 100 -7.00 2.44 16.53
C SER A 100 -7.90 1.63 15.58
N PHE A 101 -8.56 0.64 16.17
CA PHE A 101 -9.52 -0.21 15.48
C PHE A 101 -10.77 -0.30 16.34
N GLY A 102 -11.89 0.12 15.77
CA GLY A 102 -13.20 0.05 16.37
C GLY A 102 -14.15 -0.77 15.51
N VAL A 103 -15.12 -1.41 16.15
CA VAL A 103 -16.17 -2.20 15.52
C VAL A 103 -17.53 -1.74 15.98
N SER A 104 -18.41 -1.46 15.03
CA SER A 104 -19.83 -1.22 15.24
C SER A 104 -20.63 -2.19 14.37
N LEU A 105 -21.48 -3.00 15.03
CA LEU A 105 -22.34 -3.99 14.37
C LEU A 105 -23.78 -3.72 14.78
N SER A 106 -24.69 -3.84 13.82
CA SER A 106 -26.13 -3.73 14.05
C SER A 106 -26.78 -5.06 14.48
N SER A 107 -26.17 -6.20 14.11
CA SER A 107 -26.69 -7.53 14.46
C SER A 107 -25.54 -8.52 14.77
N PRO A 108 -25.31 -8.85 16.05
CA PRO A 108 -25.91 -8.24 17.23
C PRO A 108 -25.47 -6.78 17.37
N GLU A 109 -26.31 -5.95 18.02
CA GLU A 109 -25.89 -4.59 18.37
C GLU A 109 -24.68 -4.66 19.30
N LEU A 110 -23.51 -4.30 18.76
CA LEU A 110 -22.21 -4.45 19.43
C LEU A 110 -21.27 -3.33 19.00
N GLU A 111 -20.71 -2.62 19.99
CA GLU A 111 -19.66 -1.64 19.78
C GLU A 111 -18.52 -1.87 20.75
N TRP A 112 -17.30 -1.79 20.24
CA TRP A 112 -16.09 -1.88 21.04
C TRP A 112 -14.89 -1.37 20.23
N ALA A 113 -13.82 -0.99 20.94
CA ALA A 113 -12.54 -0.67 20.29
C ALA A 113 -11.38 -1.31 21.07
N GLY A 114 -10.29 -1.55 20.37
CA GLY A 114 -9.11 -2.21 20.93
C GLY A 114 -8.01 -1.26 21.40
N SER A 115 -8.31 0.00 21.66
CA SER A 115 -7.32 1.01 22.07
C SER A 115 -6.90 0.83 23.53
N ASP A 116 -7.87 0.68 24.41
CA ASP A 116 -7.68 0.51 25.86
C ASP A 116 -8.84 -0.28 26.50
N VAL A 117 -8.78 -0.49 27.81
CA VAL A 117 -9.82 -1.22 28.55
C VAL A 117 -11.14 -0.46 28.56
N ALA A 118 -11.13 0.86 28.59
CA ALA A 118 -12.36 1.67 28.62
C ALA A 118 -13.10 1.57 27.30
N SER A 119 -12.39 1.69 26.17
CA SER A 119 -12.94 1.55 24.83
C SER A 119 -13.36 0.10 24.51
N LEU A 120 -12.66 -0.90 25.06
CA LEU A 120 -13.04 -2.31 24.93
C LEU A 120 -14.42 -2.58 25.54
N PHE A 121 -14.75 -1.92 26.66
CA PHE A 121 -16.02 -2.03 27.34
C PHE A 121 -16.87 -0.75 27.24
N ALA A 122 -16.73 0.02 26.16
CA ALA A 122 -17.55 1.22 25.91
C ALA A 122 -19.05 0.92 26.03
N GLN A 123 -19.49 -0.20 25.48
CA GLN A 123 -20.78 -0.77 25.79
C GLN A 123 -20.67 -1.68 27.04
N ARG A 124 -21.09 -1.18 28.21
CA ARG A 124 -21.02 -1.94 29.50
C ARG A 124 -21.69 -3.30 29.46
N ARG A 125 -22.74 -3.49 28.61
CA ARG A 125 -23.41 -4.78 28.45
C ARG A 125 -22.47 -5.89 27.92
N ASN A 126 -21.33 -5.52 27.26
CA ASN A 126 -20.33 -6.48 26.80
C ASN A 126 -19.67 -7.23 27.97
N LEU A 127 -19.61 -6.65 29.17
CA LEU A 127 -19.15 -7.34 30.39
C LEU A 127 -20.00 -8.57 30.74
N ALA A 128 -21.31 -8.54 30.44
CA ALA A 128 -22.25 -9.63 30.72
C ALA A 128 -22.43 -10.61 29.55
N ARG A 129 -21.68 -10.44 28.43
CA ARG A 129 -21.78 -11.29 27.21
C ARG A 129 -20.72 -12.40 27.21
N PRO A 130 -21.06 -13.69 27.43
CA PRO A 130 -20.08 -14.78 27.37
C PRO A 130 -19.35 -14.87 26.03
N ALA A 131 -20.05 -14.62 24.90
CA ALA A 131 -19.47 -14.63 23.58
C ALA A 131 -18.38 -13.55 23.41
N PHE A 132 -18.51 -12.38 24.07
CA PHE A 132 -17.51 -11.32 24.04
C PHE A 132 -16.23 -11.76 24.76
N TRP A 133 -16.34 -12.39 25.91
CA TRP A 133 -15.19 -12.97 26.60
C TRP A 133 -14.55 -14.13 25.81
N GLY A 134 -15.38 -14.93 25.14
CA GLY A 134 -14.90 -15.95 24.18
C GLY A 134 -14.05 -15.32 23.07
N MET A 135 -14.53 -14.24 22.48
CA MET A 135 -13.76 -13.46 21.47
C MET A 135 -12.41 -12.99 22.02
N LEU A 136 -12.38 -12.39 23.21
CA LEU A 136 -11.13 -11.90 23.82
C LEU A 136 -10.13 -13.03 24.11
N ARG A 137 -10.62 -14.18 24.58
CA ARG A 137 -9.79 -15.38 24.77
C ARG A 137 -9.22 -15.87 23.45
N ASP A 138 -10.03 -15.89 22.40
CA ASP A 138 -9.63 -16.38 21.08
C ASP A 138 -8.68 -15.39 20.40
N ILE A 139 -8.83 -14.06 20.57
CA ILE A 139 -7.84 -13.06 20.14
C ILE A 139 -6.47 -13.36 20.77
N ARG A 140 -6.42 -13.58 22.07
CA ARG A 140 -5.16 -13.88 22.76
C ARG A 140 -4.54 -15.20 22.29
N ARG A 141 -5.37 -16.22 22.09
CA ARG A 141 -4.94 -17.52 21.58
C ARG A 141 -4.37 -17.40 20.16
N PHE A 142 -5.10 -16.78 19.26
CA PHE A 142 -4.72 -16.56 17.88
C PHE A 142 -3.41 -15.79 17.77
N ASN A 143 -3.30 -14.67 18.48
CA ASN A 143 -2.10 -13.84 18.46
C ASN A 143 -0.86 -14.62 18.93
N ARG A 144 -1.00 -15.45 19.99
CA ARG A 144 0.10 -16.30 20.48
C ARG A 144 0.52 -17.36 19.44
N GLU A 145 -0.46 -18.10 18.91
CA GLU A 145 -0.22 -19.18 17.96
C GLU A 145 0.39 -18.66 16.65
N THR A 146 -0.18 -17.60 16.09
CA THR A 146 0.30 -17.01 14.83
C THR A 146 1.64 -16.28 15.00
N THR A 147 1.91 -15.68 16.17
CA THR A 147 3.25 -15.15 16.47
C THR A 147 4.30 -16.26 16.47
N LEU A 148 4.02 -17.41 17.11
CA LEU A 148 4.92 -18.55 17.10
C LEU A 148 5.15 -19.09 15.68
N MET A 149 4.08 -19.21 14.89
CA MET A 149 4.19 -19.60 13.47
C MET A 149 5.09 -18.66 12.68
N ALA A 150 4.93 -17.34 12.86
CA ALA A 150 5.75 -16.35 12.18
C ALA A 150 7.23 -16.44 12.58
N GLN A 151 7.52 -16.67 13.87
CA GLN A 151 8.87 -16.79 14.39
C GLN A 151 9.57 -18.07 13.96
N THR A 152 8.85 -19.19 13.90
CA THR A 152 9.41 -20.49 13.52
C THR A 152 9.40 -20.74 12.02
N GLY A 153 8.65 -19.95 11.25
CA GLY A 153 8.41 -20.18 9.83
C GLY A 153 7.51 -21.40 9.54
N GLN A 154 6.96 -22.03 10.57
CA GLN A 154 6.11 -23.22 10.45
C GLN A 154 4.64 -22.82 10.40
N VAL A 155 4.18 -22.39 9.23
CA VAL A 155 2.77 -22.05 9.00
C VAL A 155 2.13 -23.15 8.16
N PRO A 156 1.00 -23.73 8.62
CA PRO A 156 0.25 -24.72 7.82
C PRO A 156 -0.17 -24.16 6.46
N ALA A 157 -0.11 -24.99 5.42
CA ALA A 157 -0.58 -24.65 4.08
C ALA A 157 -2.12 -24.75 3.99
N LEU A 158 -2.80 -23.89 4.74
CA LEU A 158 -4.26 -23.81 4.84
C LEU A 158 -4.73 -22.40 4.47
N ALA A 159 -6.00 -22.29 4.09
CA ALA A 159 -6.70 -21.01 4.07
C ALA A 159 -7.00 -20.54 5.51
N LEU A 160 -7.15 -19.23 5.71
CA LEU A 160 -7.48 -18.65 7.01
C LEU A 160 -8.75 -19.26 7.62
N GLY A 161 -9.83 -19.39 6.83
CA GLY A 161 -11.09 -19.97 7.27
C GLY A 161 -10.99 -21.46 7.66
N GLU A 162 -10.19 -22.24 6.92
CA GLU A 162 -9.91 -23.64 7.23
C GLU A 162 -9.18 -23.78 8.57
N TYR A 163 -8.16 -22.93 8.80
CA TYR A 163 -7.43 -22.90 10.06
C TYR A 163 -8.36 -22.57 11.24
N LEU A 164 -9.21 -21.56 11.10
CA LEU A 164 -10.14 -21.18 12.15
C LEU A 164 -11.13 -22.32 12.50
N THR A 165 -11.61 -23.03 11.49
CA THR A 165 -12.53 -24.16 11.66
C THR A 165 -11.82 -25.35 12.32
N LEU A 166 -10.63 -25.71 11.83
CA LEU A 166 -9.85 -26.84 12.36
C LEU A 166 -9.47 -26.67 13.84
N HIS A 167 -9.26 -25.42 14.26
CA HIS A 167 -8.86 -25.09 15.62
C HIS A 167 -10.00 -24.56 16.49
N ASP A 168 -11.27 -24.78 16.12
CA ASP A 168 -12.46 -24.42 16.90
C ASP A 168 -12.46 -22.96 17.38
N TYR A 169 -12.10 -22.01 16.51
CA TYR A 169 -12.27 -20.59 16.82
C TYR A 169 -13.75 -20.19 16.78
N GLY A 170 -14.20 -19.48 17.83
CA GLY A 170 -15.59 -19.08 17.94
C GLY A 170 -16.03 -18.09 16.87
N HIS A 171 -17.34 -18.12 16.52
CA HIS A 171 -17.93 -17.17 15.57
C HIS A 171 -17.74 -15.70 16.03
N ALA A 172 -17.80 -15.42 17.34
CA ALA A 172 -17.59 -14.07 17.87
C ALA A 172 -16.17 -13.56 17.56
N PHE A 173 -15.15 -14.42 17.63
CA PHE A 173 -13.80 -14.05 17.24
C PHE A 173 -13.72 -13.76 15.73
N ARG A 174 -14.32 -14.61 14.89
CA ARG A 174 -14.32 -14.45 13.45
C ARG A 174 -15.08 -13.19 13.02
N ASP A 175 -16.34 -13.05 13.47
CA ASP A 175 -17.29 -12.08 12.91
C ASP A 175 -17.22 -10.69 13.59
N TRP A 176 -16.80 -10.63 14.87
CA TRP A 176 -16.76 -9.37 15.63
C TRP A 176 -15.35 -8.78 15.75
N TYR A 177 -14.32 -9.53 15.36
CA TYR A 177 -12.93 -9.07 15.42
C TYR A 177 -12.18 -9.27 14.10
N LEU A 178 -11.97 -10.56 13.70
CA LEU A 178 -11.01 -10.88 12.65
C LEU A 178 -11.44 -10.35 11.29
N ILE A 179 -12.69 -10.59 10.88
CA ILE A 179 -13.23 -10.13 9.59
C ILE A 179 -13.29 -8.60 9.53
N PRO A 180 -13.87 -7.88 10.53
CA PRO A 180 -13.85 -6.43 10.52
C PRO A 180 -12.44 -5.82 10.46
N MET A 181 -11.48 -6.38 11.22
CA MET A 181 -10.10 -5.95 11.17
C MET A 181 -9.48 -6.17 9.79
N ALA A 182 -9.70 -7.35 9.20
CA ALA A 182 -9.18 -7.67 7.88
C ALA A 182 -9.83 -6.80 6.80
N ALA A 183 -11.13 -6.56 6.88
CA ALA A 183 -11.83 -5.66 5.96
C ALA A 183 -11.30 -4.23 6.02
N ALA A 184 -11.02 -3.72 7.21
CA ALA A 184 -10.41 -2.39 7.38
C ALA A 184 -9.00 -2.28 6.76
N ILE A 185 -8.25 -3.39 6.70
CA ILE A 185 -6.88 -3.40 6.16
C ILE A 185 -6.88 -3.64 4.64
N TRP A 186 -7.65 -4.60 4.16
CA TRP A 186 -7.60 -5.06 2.76
C TRP A 186 -8.81 -4.65 1.92
N SER A 187 -9.85 -4.06 2.52
CA SER A 187 -11.08 -3.63 1.82
C SER A 187 -11.66 -4.74 0.92
N CYS A 188 -11.65 -5.98 1.39
CA CYS A 188 -12.07 -7.14 0.60
C CYS A 188 -13.28 -7.86 1.22
N PRO A 189 -14.10 -8.56 0.40
CA PRO A 189 -15.22 -9.36 0.90
C PRO A 189 -14.80 -10.45 1.88
N THR A 190 -15.72 -10.82 2.78
CA THR A 190 -15.52 -11.85 3.80
C THR A 190 -15.04 -13.18 3.23
N GLU A 191 -15.67 -13.64 2.14
CA GLU A 191 -15.36 -14.92 1.48
C GLU A 191 -13.93 -14.92 0.95
N THR A 192 -13.50 -13.80 0.36
CA THR A 192 -12.12 -13.62 -0.12
C THR A 192 -11.13 -13.70 1.03
N MET A 193 -11.44 -13.07 2.16
CA MET A 193 -10.59 -13.12 3.34
C MET A 193 -10.50 -14.52 3.95
N MET A 194 -11.61 -15.26 3.99
CA MET A 194 -11.61 -16.64 4.50
C MET A 194 -10.82 -17.61 3.61
N ALA A 195 -10.78 -17.36 2.30
CA ALA A 195 -9.96 -18.12 1.36
C ALA A 195 -8.49 -17.67 1.31
N TYR A 196 -8.12 -16.61 2.05
CA TYR A 196 -6.76 -16.05 2.02
C TYR A 196 -5.74 -17.01 2.62
N PRO A 197 -4.53 -17.17 2.02
CA PRO A 197 -3.50 -18.05 2.55
C PRO A 197 -3.07 -17.64 3.96
N LEU A 198 -3.18 -18.55 4.93
CA LEU A 198 -2.82 -18.30 6.33
C LEU A 198 -1.39 -17.78 6.47
N ALA A 199 -0.44 -18.33 5.71
CA ALA A 199 0.97 -17.92 5.77
C ALA A 199 1.16 -16.45 5.42
N THR A 200 0.45 -15.94 4.41
CA THR A 200 0.52 -14.53 4.00
C THR A 200 -0.12 -13.63 5.04
N PHE A 201 -1.28 -14.03 5.58
CA PHE A 201 -1.98 -13.32 6.65
C PHE A 201 -1.10 -13.19 7.90
N VAL A 202 -0.56 -14.29 8.38
CA VAL A 202 0.30 -14.36 9.58
C VAL A 202 1.54 -13.48 9.41
N ARG A 203 2.23 -13.59 8.25
CA ARG A 203 3.42 -12.79 7.95
C ARG A 203 3.10 -11.31 7.94
N PHE A 204 2.01 -10.91 7.29
CA PHE A 204 1.59 -9.52 7.25
C PHE A 204 1.29 -8.98 8.65
N CYS A 205 0.43 -9.65 9.41
CA CYS A 205 0.05 -9.22 10.75
C CYS A 205 1.25 -9.17 11.71
N HIS A 206 2.17 -10.13 11.61
CA HIS A 206 3.39 -10.14 12.42
C HIS A 206 4.32 -8.97 12.08
N ASN A 207 4.58 -8.73 10.79
CA ASN A 207 5.47 -7.67 10.32
C ASN A 207 4.94 -6.28 10.68
N HIS A 208 3.62 -6.08 10.70
CA HIS A 208 2.99 -4.80 11.06
C HIS A 208 2.71 -4.65 12.56
N GLY A 209 3.13 -5.63 13.39
CA GLY A 209 2.91 -5.57 14.84
C GLY A 209 1.46 -5.71 15.28
N LEU A 210 0.55 -6.16 14.39
CA LEU A 210 -0.89 -6.28 14.66
C LEU A 210 -1.24 -7.40 15.64
N LEU A 211 -0.34 -8.39 15.81
CA LEU A 211 -0.50 -9.48 16.76
C LEU A 211 -0.08 -9.09 18.20
N ARG A 212 0.46 -7.89 18.39
CA ARG A 212 0.89 -7.40 19.71
C ARG A 212 -0.29 -6.76 20.44
N ILE A 213 -0.54 -7.17 21.68
CA ILE A 213 -1.50 -6.53 22.57
C ILE A 213 -0.82 -5.41 23.37
N LEU A 214 0.42 -5.68 23.80
CA LEU A 214 1.27 -4.73 24.54
C LEU A 214 2.45 -4.31 23.68
N ASN A 215 3.05 -3.15 23.99
CA ASN A 215 4.21 -2.62 23.27
C ASN A 215 3.98 -2.54 21.75
N ARG A 216 2.81 -2.03 21.36
CA ARG A 216 2.50 -1.75 19.96
C ARG A 216 3.45 -0.68 19.41
N PRO A 217 3.85 -0.73 18.13
CA PRO A 217 4.66 0.32 17.53
C PRO A 217 3.92 1.66 17.57
N GLN A 218 4.66 2.74 17.80
CA GLN A 218 4.11 4.09 17.66
C GLN A 218 3.88 4.38 16.18
N TRP A 219 2.66 4.71 15.82
CA TRP A 219 2.29 5.10 14.47
C TRP A 219 2.47 6.60 14.25
N TYR A 220 2.70 6.98 13.02
CA TYR A 220 2.92 8.35 12.58
C TYR A 220 2.13 8.59 11.30
N THR A 221 1.77 9.83 11.06
CA THR A 221 1.28 10.32 9.77
C THR A 221 2.17 11.46 9.28
N VAL A 222 2.17 11.71 7.96
CA VAL A 222 2.98 12.79 7.38
C VAL A 222 2.31 14.12 7.71
N ASN A 223 3.10 15.07 8.25
CA ASN A 223 2.59 16.40 8.54
C ASN A 223 2.15 17.09 7.25
N ARG A 224 0.91 17.59 7.21
CA ARG A 224 0.28 18.21 6.03
C ARG A 224 -0.02 17.23 4.87
N GLY A 225 -0.12 15.94 5.16
CA GLY A 225 -0.45 14.90 4.20
C GLY A 225 0.73 14.37 3.38
N GLY A 226 0.51 13.22 2.77
CA GLY A 226 1.54 12.54 1.95
C GLY A 226 2.01 13.34 0.75
N ARG A 227 1.19 14.24 0.22
CA ARG A 227 1.57 15.17 -0.86
C ARG A 227 2.90 15.88 -0.58
N SER A 228 3.21 16.21 0.68
CA SER A 228 4.42 16.93 1.05
C SER A 228 5.72 16.18 0.73
N TYR A 229 5.75 14.85 0.82
CA TYR A 229 6.94 14.11 0.40
C TYR A 229 6.97 13.84 -1.10
N VAL A 230 5.81 13.73 -1.75
CA VAL A 230 5.72 13.63 -3.21
C VAL A 230 6.34 14.86 -3.87
N GLU A 231 5.97 16.05 -3.41
CA GLU A 231 6.53 17.33 -3.90
C GLU A 231 8.05 17.38 -3.74
N LYS A 232 8.58 16.91 -2.60
CA LYS A 232 10.02 16.86 -2.36
C LYS A 232 10.75 15.88 -3.27
N LEU A 233 10.17 14.73 -3.55
CA LEU A 233 10.72 13.76 -4.52
C LEU A 233 10.72 14.35 -5.93
N LEU A 234 9.61 14.96 -6.35
CA LEU A 234 9.47 15.58 -7.67
C LEU A 234 10.50 16.69 -7.91
N ALA A 235 10.85 17.46 -6.87
CA ALA A 235 11.86 18.52 -6.97
C ALA A 235 13.27 17.98 -7.31
N GLU A 236 13.54 16.69 -7.06
CA GLU A 236 14.84 16.05 -7.35
C GLU A 236 14.81 15.18 -8.63
N ILE A 237 13.64 15.02 -9.29
CA ILE A 237 13.48 14.26 -10.54
C ILE A 237 13.39 15.23 -11.71
N GLY A 238 14.29 15.10 -12.70
CA GLY A 238 14.45 16.09 -13.77
C GLY A 238 13.38 16.05 -14.87
N ASP A 239 12.81 14.88 -15.18
CA ASP A 239 11.81 14.70 -16.25
C ASP A 239 10.63 13.87 -15.75
N VAL A 240 9.50 14.55 -15.50
CA VAL A 240 8.25 13.93 -15.02
C VAL A 240 7.13 14.30 -15.98
N ARG A 241 6.46 13.31 -16.52
CA ARG A 241 5.40 13.46 -17.51
C ARG A 241 4.09 12.88 -16.97
N VAL A 242 3.18 13.76 -16.62
CA VAL A 242 1.80 13.43 -16.19
C VAL A 242 0.88 13.36 -17.40
N ALA A 243 -0.27 12.74 -17.25
CA ALA A 243 -1.25 12.49 -18.31
C ALA A 243 -0.59 11.87 -19.57
N THR A 244 0.51 11.11 -19.38
CA THR A 244 1.32 10.52 -20.44
C THR A 244 1.37 9.00 -20.27
N PRO A 245 0.29 8.29 -20.60
CA PRO A 245 0.24 6.83 -20.48
C PRO A 245 1.25 6.16 -21.41
N VAL A 246 1.94 5.15 -20.89
CA VAL A 246 2.76 4.24 -21.69
C VAL A 246 1.86 3.11 -22.19
N PHE A 247 1.81 2.95 -23.51
CA PHE A 247 0.95 1.96 -24.17
C PHE A 247 1.68 0.66 -24.50
N SER A 248 2.98 0.73 -24.77
CA SER A 248 3.78 -0.43 -25.14
C SER A 248 5.25 -0.23 -24.84
N VAL A 249 5.91 -1.35 -24.53
CA VAL A 249 7.36 -1.44 -24.35
C VAL A 249 7.88 -2.60 -25.19
N LEU A 250 8.75 -2.31 -26.15
CA LEU A 250 9.38 -3.30 -27.02
C LEU A 250 10.85 -3.51 -26.63
N ARG A 251 11.27 -4.77 -26.61
CA ARG A 251 12.60 -5.22 -26.15
C ARG A 251 13.29 -6.11 -27.18
N ASP A 252 13.00 -5.86 -28.45
CA ASP A 252 13.53 -6.68 -29.57
C ASP A 252 15.04 -6.45 -29.80
N ASP A 253 15.54 -5.26 -29.41
CA ASP A 253 16.95 -4.94 -29.42
C ASP A 253 17.56 -5.16 -28.02
N PRO A 254 18.61 -6.01 -27.87
CA PRO A 254 19.23 -6.26 -26.57
C PRO A 254 19.92 -5.04 -25.95
N LEU A 255 20.15 -3.99 -26.72
CA LEU A 255 20.82 -2.75 -26.28
C LEU A 255 19.86 -1.60 -26.01
N ARG A 256 18.56 -1.74 -26.36
CA ARG A 256 17.58 -0.67 -26.31
C ARG A 256 16.20 -1.19 -25.93
N VAL A 257 15.48 -0.36 -25.21
CA VAL A 257 14.07 -0.54 -24.92
C VAL A 257 13.31 0.61 -25.57
N GLN A 258 12.34 0.29 -26.42
CA GLN A 258 11.46 1.31 -26.99
C GLN A 258 10.22 1.47 -26.14
N VAL A 259 9.96 2.68 -25.68
CA VAL A 259 8.78 3.06 -24.92
C VAL A 259 7.86 3.87 -25.79
N MET A 260 6.64 3.40 -26.00
CA MET A 260 5.59 4.10 -26.73
C MET A 260 4.62 4.72 -25.74
N SER A 261 4.54 6.04 -25.74
CA SER A 261 3.66 6.82 -24.86
C SER A 261 2.78 7.79 -25.65
N GLY A 262 2.00 8.61 -24.95
CA GLY A 262 1.22 9.71 -25.53
C GLY A 262 2.08 10.72 -26.27
N ASP A 263 3.36 10.88 -25.91
CA ASP A 263 4.33 11.79 -26.54
C ASP A 263 5.04 11.18 -27.76
N GLY A 264 4.81 9.90 -28.06
CA GLY A 264 5.44 9.19 -29.18
C GLY A 264 6.30 8.02 -28.75
N VAL A 265 7.29 7.66 -29.57
CA VAL A 265 8.23 6.55 -29.36
C VAL A 265 9.60 7.08 -28.98
N GLU A 266 10.12 6.61 -27.85
CA GLU A 266 11.45 6.98 -27.38
C GLU A 266 12.27 5.74 -27.02
N ASP A 267 13.60 5.83 -27.26
CA ASP A 267 14.56 4.79 -26.90
C ASP A 267 15.15 5.05 -25.50
N PHE A 268 15.21 4.00 -24.70
CA PHE A 268 15.84 3.97 -23.38
C PHE A 268 16.83 2.80 -23.29
N ASP A 269 17.76 2.88 -22.35
CA ASP A 269 18.66 1.76 -22.07
C ASP A 269 17.98 0.73 -21.13
N GLU A 270 17.10 1.21 -20.23
CA GLU A 270 16.39 0.39 -19.24
C GLU A 270 14.97 0.90 -19.03
N VAL A 271 14.07 0.01 -18.57
CA VAL A 271 12.74 0.36 -18.10
C VAL A 271 12.47 -0.23 -16.72
N VAL A 272 11.87 0.56 -15.85
CA VAL A 272 11.37 0.15 -14.53
C VAL A 272 9.85 0.26 -14.55
N PHE A 273 9.16 -0.87 -14.42
CA PHE A 273 7.71 -0.88 -14.23
C PHE A 273 7.39 -0.73 -12.75
N ALA A 274 6.68 0.33 -12.40
CA ALA A 274 6.22 0.68 -11.06
C ALA A 274 4.70 0.86 -11.00
N CYS A 275 4.00 0.38 -12.02
CA CYS A 275 2.55 0.25 -12.08
C CYS A 275 2.10 -1.15 -11.63
N HIS A 276 0.81 -1.41 -11.60
CA HIS A 276 0.26 -2.72 -11.27
C HIS A 276 0.78 -3.81 -12.24
N SER A 277 0.86 -5.05 -11.76
CA SER A 277 1.40 -6.15 -12.56
C SER A 277 0.55 -6.51 -13.77
N ASP A 278 -0.77 -6.37 -13.70
CA ASP A 278 -1.70 -6.52 -14.82
C ASP A 278 -1.49 -5.42 -15.87
N GLN A 279 -1.32 -4.17 -15.46
CA GLN A 279 -0.97 -3.05 -16.33
C GLN A 279 0.40 -3.26 -16.99
N THR A 280 1.39 -3.73 -16.22
CA THR A 280 2.70 -4.10 -16.76
C THR A 280 2.59 -5.14 -17.87
N LEU A 281 1.76 -6.19 -17.65
CA LEU A 281 1.52 -7.22 -18.67
C LEU A 281 0.80 -6.67 -19.91
N ALA A 282 -0.16 -5.75 -19.73
CA ALA A 282 -0.84 -5.10 -20.84
C ALA A 282 0.15 -4.27 -21.68
N ILE A 283 1.05 -3.52 -21.04
CA ILE A 283 2.08 -2.72 -21.70
C ILE A 283 3.11 -3.61 -22.43
N LEU A 284 3.54 -4.70 -21.81
CA LEU A 284 4.48 -5.66 -22.42
C LEU A 284 3.84 -6.42 -23.60
N GLY A 285 2.54 -6.68 -23.55
CA GLY A 285 1.78 -7.33 -24.63
C GLY A 285 2.44 -8.61 -25.13
N ALA A 286 2.75 -8.67 -26.42
CA ALA A 286 3.39 -9.82 -27.06
C ALA A 286 4.86 -10.02 -26.61
N SER A 287 5.57 -8.96 -26.20
CA SER A 287 6.97 -9.04 -25.76
C SER A 287 7.14 -9.62 -24.34
N ALA A 288 6.04 -9.87 -23.59
CA ALA A 288 6.14 -10.54 -22.30
C ALA A 288 6.56 -12.00 -22.47
N THR A 289 7.53 -12.44 -21.69
CA THR A 289 7.96 -13.84 -21.64
C THR A 289 6.94 -14.73 -20.93
N ALA A 290 7.04 -16.05 -21.08
CA ALA A 290 6.19 -17.00 -20.37
C ALA A 290 6.33 -16.86 -18.84
N ALA A 291 7.54 -16.65 -18.32
CA ALA A 291 7.81 -16.44 -16.92
C ALA A 291 7.18 -15.15 -16.38
N GLU A 292 7.28 -14.03 -17.12
CA GLU A 292 6.63 -12.77 -16.74
C GLU A 292 5.11 -12.91 -16.72
N ARG A 293 4.51 -13.57 -17.71
CA ARG A 293 3.06 -13.85 -17.71
C ARG A 293 2.63 -14.67 -16.49
N GLN A 294 3.41 -15.69 -16.14
CA GLN A 294 3.12 -16.53 -15.01
C GLN A 294 3.19 -15.77 -13.69
N VAL A 295 4.28 -15.01 -13.46
CA VAL A 295 4.52 -14.33 -12.19
C VAL A 295 3.62 -13.10 -12.03
N LEU A 296 3.60 -12.21 -13.03
CA LEU A 296 2.82 -10.97 -12.97
C LEU A 296 1.32 -11.24 -13.06
N GLY A 297 0.90 -12.26 -13.82
CA GLY A 297 -0.50 -12.66 -13.94
C GLY A 297 -1.05 -13.41 -12.72
N ALA A 298 -0.19 -13.82 -11.78
CA ALA A 298 -0.64 -14.46 -10.54
C ALA A 298 -1.28 -13.48 -9.54
N VAL A 299 -0.92 -12.20 -9.62
CA VAL A 299 -1.50 -11.14 -8.78
C VAL A 299 -2.82 -10.70 -9.40
N LYS A 300 -3.90 -10.81 -8.64
CA LYS A 300 -5.24 -10.37 -9.05
C LYS A 300 -5.58 -9.05 -8.38
N TYR A 301 -6.17 -8.16 -9.15
CA TYR A 301 -6.67 -6.86 -8.69
C TYR A 301 -8.19 -6.87 -8.70
N GLN A 302 -8.78 -6.09 -7.83
CA GLN A 302 -10.21 -5.82 -7.77
C GLN A 302 -10.42 -4.33 -7.59
N ASP A 303 -11.52 -3.83 -8.13
CA ASP A 303 -11.93 -2.45 -7.91
C ASP A 303 -12.33 -2.27 -6.44
N ASN A 304 -11.95 -1.14 -5.88
CA ASN A 304 -12.29 -0.75 -4.52
C ASN A 304 -12.79 0.70 -4.51
N GLU A 305 -13.97 0.91 -3.95
CA GLU A 305 -14.59 2.21 -3.85
C GLU A 305 -14.34 2.80 -2.45
N ALA A 306 -13.72 3.99 -2.41
CA ALA A 306 -13.46 4.72 -1.18
C ALA A 306 -14.28 6.01 -1.13
N TRP A 307 -15.00 6.23 -0.03
CA TRP A 307 -15.83 7.41 0.20
C TRP A 307 -15.21 8.30 1.27
N LEU A 308 -14.87 9.53 0.91
CA LEU A 308 -14.52 10.56 1.86
C LEU A 308 -15.80 11.35 2.21
N HIS A 309 -16.18 11.35 3.48
CA HIS A 309 -17.41 12.00 3.93
C HIS A 309 -17.25 12.69 5.29
N THR A 310 -18.21 13.55 5.63
CA THR A 310 -18.27 14.28 6.92
C THR A 310 -19.44 13.82 7.79
N ASP A 311 -19.99 12.64 7.55
CA ASP A 311 -21.13 12.10 8.32
C ASP A 311 -20.64 11.58 9.67
N THR A 312 -20.91 12.33 10.73
CA THR A 312 -20.52 12.00 12.12
C THR A 312 -21.29 10.83 12.73
N ARG A 313 -22.36 10.34 12.08
CA ARG A 313 -23.13 9.18 12.58
C ARG A 313 -22.37 7.87 12.46
N LEU A 314 -21.28 7.86 11.71
CA LEU A 314 -20.43 6.69 11.48
C LEU A 314 -19.18 6.69 12.38
N LEU A 315 -19.04 7.66 13.28
CA LEU A 315 -17.90 7.83 14.21
C LEU A 315 -18.29 7.51 15.64
#